data_f2c76dc7adbe22c899f64cf397a093e3
#
_entry.id   f2c76dc7adbe22c899f64cf397a093e3
#
_cell.length_a   1.000
_cell.length_b   1.000
_cell.length_c   1.000
_cell.angle_alpha   90.00
_cell.angle_beta   90.00
_cell.angle_gamma   90.00
#
_symmetry.space_group_name_H-M   'P 1'
#
loop_
_entity.id
_entity.type
_entity.pdbx_description
1 polymer ?
#
loop_
_entity_poly.entity_id
_entity_poly.type
_entity_poly.pdbx_seq_one_letter_code
_entity_poly.pdbx_strand_id
1 'polypeptide(L)'
;MTPALQKPLNLGADLVIHSATKYIDGQGRCLAGAVAGRKEHIDEIRSFCRATGPTLSAFNAWVMLKGLETLSLRMKAHCDNAIKLAEWLQNQGFVQKVHYLGLQSHPHHDIAKAQQSGYGGIVSFEVKGGKKEAFRIINNTKMISITANLGDTKSTITHPATTTHNRLTEDERRKSNISDNLVRISVGLEDIADIIADLKV
;
A
#
# COMPACT_ATOMS: atom_id res chain seq x y z
N MET A 1 0.01 -0.67 -5.83
CA MET A 1 0.36 -1.64 -6.89
C MET A 1 1.79 -1.41 -7.34
N THR A 2 2.37 -2.34 -8.04
CA THR A 2 3.74 -2.29 -8.54
C THR A 2 3.76 -2.81 -9.99
N PRO A 3 4.85 -2.62 -10.76
CA PRO A 3 4.95 -3.17 -12.10
C PRO A 3 4.92 -4.72 -12.14
N ALA A 4 5.11 -5.38 -10.99
CA ALA A 4 4.96 -6.83 -10.86
C ALA A 4 3.49 -7.29 -10.92
N LEU A 5 2.54 -6.45 -10.49
CA LEU A 5 1.13 -6.81 -10.39
C LEU A 5 0.22 -6.12 -11.41
N GLN A 6 0.59 -4.94 -11.89
CA GLN A 6 -0.21 -4.18 -12.85
C GLN A 6 0.70 -3.43 -13.82
N LYS A 7 0.35 -3.45 -15.10
CA LYS A 7 1.08 -2.81 -16.20
C LYS A 7 0.18 -1.79 -16.91
N PRO A 8 0.00 -0.57 -16.36
CA PRO A 8 -0.94 0.41 -16.90
C PRO A 8 -0.66 0.84 -18.34
N LEU A 9 0.60 0.81 -18.81
CA LEU A 9 0.95 1.06 -20.21
C LEU A 9 0.24 0.09 -21.17
N ASN A 10 0.06 -1.17 -20.76
CA ASN A 10 -0.67 -2.17 -21.56
C ASN A 10 -2.19 -1.94 -21.54
N LEU A 11 -2.67 -1.06 -20.66
CA LEU A 11 -4.08 -0.69 -20.49
C LEU A 11 -4.39 0.70 -21.08
N GLY A 12 -3.46 1.29 -21.83
CA GLY A 12 -3.67 2.56 -22.53
C GLY A 12 -3.12 3.81 -21.83
N ALA A 13 -2.41 3.67 -20.71
CA ALA A 13 -1.71 4.82 -20.13
C ALA A 13 -0.50 5.21 -20.94
N ASP A 14 -0.23 6.51 -21.08
CA ASP A 14 0.95 7.04 -21.77
C ASP A 14 2.18 7.08 -20.87
N LEU A 15 1.96 7.35 -19.58
CA LEU A 15 2.99 7.42 -18.54
C LEU A 15 2.53 6.69 -17.28
N VAL A 16 3.46 6.04 -16.61
CA VAL A 16 3.27 5.43 -15.30
C VAL A 16 4.28 6.00 -14.32
N ILE A 17 3.79 6.49 -13.19
CA ILE A 17 4.60 7.04 -12.11
C ILE A 17 4.54 6.10 -10.91
N HIS A 18 5.70 5.74 -10.40
CA HIS A 18 5.83 4.91 -9.20
C HIS A 18 6.50 5.68 -8.06
N SER A 19 5.92 5.61 -6.87
CA SER A 19 6.67 5.89 -5.65
C SER A 19 7.60 4.70 -5.39
N ALA A 20 8.85 4.82 -5.84
CA ALA A 20 9.84 3.76 -5.66
C ALA A 20 10.27 3.60 -4.19
N THR A 21 10.03 4.62 -3.36
CA THR A 21 10.14 4.58 -1.89
C THR A 21 9.34 3.43 -1.24
N LYS A 22 8.25 2.98 -1.88
CA LYS A 22 7.34 1.97 -1.33
C LYS A 22 7.82 0.56 -1.69
N TYR A 23 6.99 -0.27 -2.24
CA TYR A 23 7.29 -1.66 -2.57
C TYR A 23 8.52 -1.88 -3.48
N ILE A 24 8.93 -0.88 -4.30
CA ILE A 24 10.11 -1.05 -5.17
C ILE A 24 11.36 -1.15 -4.32
N ASP A 25 11.57 -0.22 -3.39
CA ASP A 25 12.59 -0.36 -2.34
C ASP A 25 12.24 -1.52 -1.39
N GLY A 26 11.04 -1.48 -0.83
CA GLY A 26 10.45 -2.53 0.00
C GLY A 26 10.99 -2.63 1.41
N GLN A 27 11.89 -1.76 1.85
CA GLN A 27 12.49 -1.80 3.18
C GLN A 27 12.62 -0.41 3.84
N GLY A 28 12.00 0.63 3.27
CA GLY A 28 12.03 1.98 3.84
C GLY A 28 13.41 2.62 3.89
N ARG A 29 14.34 2.24 2.98
CA ARG A 29 15.75 2.65 3.00
C ARG A 29 16.02 3.98 2.34
N CYS A 30 15.28 4.32 1.29
CA CYS A 30 15.47 5.57 0.57
C CYS A 30 14.21 6.11 -0.10
N LEU A 31 14.22 7.41 -0.38
CA LEU A 31 13.19 8.09 -1.16
C LEU A 31 13.56 8.03 -2.64
N ALA A 32 12.64 7.59 -3.47
CA ALA A 32 12.81 7.58 -4.91
C ALA A 32 11.48 7.57 -5.66
N GLY A 33 11.52 8.02 -6.90
CA GLY A 33 10.46 7.91 -7.89
C GLY A 33 10.95 7.24 -9.16
N ALA A 34 10.05 6.66 -9.92
CA ALA A 34 10.33 6.13 -11.24
C ALA A 34 9.19 6.49 -12.18
N VAL A 35 9.52 6.89 -13.40
CA VAL A 35 8.58 7.16 -14.49
C VAL A 35 8.92 6.24 -15.65
N ALA A 36 7.90 5.59 -16.19
CA ALA A 36 8.00 4.74 -17.38
C ALA A 36 6.95 5.16 -18.42
N GLY A 37 7.30 5.09 -19.70
CA GLY A 37 6.40 5.48 -20.78
C GLY A 37 7.09 5.50 -22.13
N ARG A 38 6.42 6.12 -23.12
CA ARG A 38 6.99 6.27 -24.47
C ARG A 38 8.25 7.13 -24.43
N LYS A 39 9.19 6.82 -25.31
CA LYS A 39 10.51 7.48 -25.37
C LYS A 39 10.40 9.00 -25.47
N GLU A 40 9.49 9.52 -26.30
CA GLU A 40 9.27 10.95 -26.49
C GLU A 40 8.98 11.69 -25.18
N HIS A 41 8.04 11.17 -24.37
CA HIS A 41 7.71 11.76 -23.07
C HIS A 41 8.84 11.59 -22.05
N ILE A 42 9.52 10.46 -22.09
CA ILE A 42 10.65 10.20 -21.17
C ILE A 42 11.84 11.10 -21.50
N ASP A 43 12.10 11.41 -22.77
CA ASP A 43 13.17 12.32 -23.17
C ASP A 43 12.90 13.76 -22.72
N GLU A 44 11.65 14.22 -22.76
CA GLU A 44 11.23 15.52 -22.21
C GLU A 44 11.42 15.58 -20.69
N ILE A 45 10.94 14.57 -19.96
CA ILE A 45 11.10 14.48 -18.51
C ILE A 45 12.57 14.44 -18.12
N ARG A 46 13.39 13.67 -18.84
CA ARG A 46 14.83 13.60 -18.61
C ARG A 46 15.50 14.94 -18.84
N SER A 47 15.13 15.65 -19.90
CA SER A 47 15.63 16.98 -20.20
C SER A 47 15.30 17.97 -19.08
N PHE A 48 14.05 17.96 -18.59
CA PHE A 48 13.63 18.76 -17.47
C PHE A 48 14.41 18.43 -16.19
N CYS A 49 14.55 17.16 -15.85
CA CYS A 49 15.32 16.72 -14.67
C CYS A 49 16.79 17.16 -14.76
N ARG A 50 17.40 17.10 -15.94
CA ARG A 50 18.80 17.56 -16.13
C ARG A 50 18.93 19.08 -15.95
N ALA A 51 17.93 19.84 -16.39
CA ALA A 51 17.94 21.30 -16.27
C ALA A 51 17.66 21.78 -14.84
N THR A 52 16.81 21.08 -14.10
CA THR A 52 16.32 21.48 -12.76
C THR A 52 17.03 20.76 -11.61
N GLY A 53 17.78 19.71 -11.88
CA GLY A 53 18.66 19.03 -10.92
C GLY A 53 18.07 17.90 -10.06
N PRO A 54 16.78 17.52 -10.09
CA PRO A 54 16.28 16.40 -9.28
C PRO A 54 16.80 15.08 -9.85
N THR A 55 17.90 14.61 -9.27
CA THR A 55 18.53 13.34 -9.64
C THR A 55 18.68 12.42 -8.45
N LEU A 56 18.46 11.12 -8.69
CA LEU A 56 18.72 10.11 -7.67
C LEU A 56 20.24 9.90 -7.51
N SER A 57 20.74 9.83 -6.30
CA SER A 57 22.14 9.50 -6.08
C SER A 57 22.47 8.08 -6.57
N ALA A 58 23.73 7.85 -6.96
CA ALA A 58 24.18 6.53 -7.43
C ALA A 58 23.95 5.43 -6.37
N PHE A 59 24.16 5.76 -5.09
CA PHE A 59 23.90 4.83 -3.98
C PHE A 59 22.42 4.48 -3.87
N ASN A 60 21.53 5.47 -3.91
CA ASN A 60 20.08 5.21 -3.85
C ASN A 60 19.59 4.46 -5.10
N ALA A 61 20.16 4.72 -6.28
CA ALA A 61 19.86 3.98 -7.49
C ALA A 61 20.26 2.49 -7.34
N TRP A 62 21.43 2.22 -6.76
CA TRP A 62 21.85 0.85 -6.47
C TRP A 62 20.92 0.16 -5.47
N VAL A 63 20.52 0.83 -4.38
CA VAL A 63 19.53 0.31 -3.41
C VAL A 63 18.21 -0.05 -4.12
N MET A 64 17.72 0.82 -5.04
CA MET A 64 16.51 0.56 -5.82
C MET A 64 16.64 -0.65 -6.73
N LEU A 65 17.80 -0.83 -7.40
CA LEU A 65 18.07 -2.01 -8.22
C LEU A 65 18.01 -3.28 -7.39
N LYS A 66 18.60 -3.27 -6.17
CA LYS A 66 18.50 -4.41 -5.24
C LYS A 66 17.07 -4.70 -4.77
N GLY A 67 16.26 -3.68 -4.59
CA GLY A 67 14.84 -3.84 -4.32
C GLY A 67 14.07 -4.47 -5.50
N LEU A 68 14.39 -4.08 -6.72
CA LEU A 68 13.75 -4.61 -7.94
C LEU A 68 14.03 -6.11 -8.15
N GLU A 69 15.23 -6.58 -7.83
CA GLU A 69 15.63 -7.99 -7.99
C GLU A 69 14.66 -8.96 -7.29
N THR A 70 14.07 -8.56 -6.17
CA THR A 70 13.16 -9.39 -5.37
C THR A 70 11.69 -8.95 -5.43
N LEU A 71 11.38 -7.93 -6.24
CA LEU A 71 10.05 -7.30 -6.22
C LEU A 71 8.91 -8.30 -6.46
N SER A 72 9.02 -9.15 -7.47
CA SER A 72 7.96 -10.11 -7.81
C SER A 72 7.73 -11.14 -6.70
N LEU A 73 8.80 -11.64 -6.08
CA LEU A 73 8.72 -12.58 -4.96
C LEU A 73 8.04 -11.93 -3.74
N ARG A 74 8.45 -10.70 -3.41
CA ARG A 74 7.86 -9.96 -2.29
C ARG A 74 6.39 -9.64 -2.54
N MET A 75 6.06 -9.17 -3.75
CA MET A 75 4.67 -8.83 -4.06
C MET A 75 3.76 -10.05 -4.01
N LYS A 76 4.24 -11.23 -4.43
CA LYS A 76 3.47 -12.47 -4.26
C LYS A 76 3.19 -12.74 -2.78
N ALA A 77 4.22 -12.71 -1.93
CA ALA A 77 4.07 -12.96 -0.50
C ALA A 77 3.17 -11.91 0.20
N HIS A 78 3.31 -10.63 -0.17
CA HIS A 78 2.39 -9.58 0.33
C HIS A 78 0.93 -9.87 -0.04
N CYS A 79 0.65 -10.30 -1.29
CA CYS A 79 -0.71 -10.65 -1.72
C CYS A 79 -1.25 -11.87 -0.97
N ASP A 80 -0.42 -12.92 -0.82
CA ASP A 80 -0.78 -14.16 -0.13
C ASP A 80 -1.12 -13.91 1.36
N ASN A 81 -0.38 -13.02 2.02
CA ASN A 81 -0.68 -12.62 3.40
C ASN A 81 -1.91 -11.70 3.47
N ALA A 82 -2.03 -10.74 2.55
CA ALA A 82 -3.11 -9.76 2.57
C ALA A 82 -4.49 -10.39 2.35
N ILE A 83 -4.62 -11.37 1.47
CA ILE A 83 -5.91 -12.06 1.29
C ILE A 83 -6.30 -12.86 2.55
N LYS A 84 -5.37 -13.58 3.15
CA LYS A 84 -5.62 -14.34 4.39
C LYS A 84 -6.01 -13.41 5.54
N LEU A 85 -5.34 -12.26 5.66
CA LEU A 85 -5.70 -11.26 6.66
C LEU A 85 -7.10 -10.68 6.40
N ALA A 86 -7.42 -10.35 5.16
CA ALA A 86 -8.72 -9.77 4.80
C ALA A 86 -9.87 -10.76 5.06
N GLU A 87 -9.69 -12.04 4.74
CA GLU A 87 -10.65 -13.11 5.02
C GLU A 87 -10.84 -13.31 6.52
N TRP A 88 -9.74 -13.29 7.30
CA TRP A 88 -9.83 -13.37 8.76
C TRP A 88 -10.58 -12.19 9.35
N LEU A 89 -10.26 -10.95 8.90
CA LEU A 89 -10.91 -9.73 9.38
C LEU A 89 -12.43 -9.73 9.12
N GLN A 90 -12.90 -10.26 7.99
CA GLN A 90 -14.34 -10.34 7.69
C GLN A 90 -15.13 -11.15 8.74
N ASN A 91 -14.45 -12.08 9.41
CA ASN A 91 -15.08 -12.97 10.41
C ASN A 91 -14.91 -12.45 11.85
N GLN A 92 -14.34 -11.25 12.05
CA GLN A 92 -14.13 -10.73 13.38
C GLN A 92 -15.32 -9.90 13.89
N GLY A 93 -15.75 -10.18 15.12
CA GLY A 93 -16.88 -9.50 15.74
C GLY A 93 -16.72 -7.98 15.87
N PHE A 94 -15.49 -7.48 15.96
CA PHE A 94 -15.16 -6.06 16.08
C PHE A 94 -15.07 -5.33 14.73
N VAL A 95 -15.04 -6.05 13.61
CA VAL A 95 -14.96 -5.47 12.26
C VAL A 95 -16.36 -5.21 11.71
N GLN A 96 -16.56 -4.02 11.17
CA GLN A 96 -17.78 -3.61 10.47
C GLN A 96 -17.70 -3.91 8.98
N LYS A 97 -16.56 -3.59 8.35
CA LYS A 97 -16.35 -3.75 6.91
C LYS A 97 -14.87 -3.91 6.60
N VAL A 98 -14.55 -4.71 5.58
CA VAL A 98 -13.18 -4.87 5.06
C VAL A 98 -13.12 -4.35 3.63
N HIS A 99 -12.09 -3.57 3.33
CA HIS A 99 -11.78 -3.03 2.01
C HIS A 99 -10.51 -3.68 1.48
N TYR A 100 -10.67 -4.67 0.62
CA TYR A 100 -9.57 -5.33 -0.07
C TYR A 100 -10.04 -5.85 -1.43
N LEU A 101 -9.34 -5.48 -2.49
CA LEU A 101 -9.73 -5.82 -3.87
C LEU A 101 -9.78 -7.33 -4.15
N GLY A 102 -9.04 -8.15 -3.36
CA GLY A 102 -9.04 -9.60 -3.47
C GLY A 102 -10.31 -10.29 -2.96
N LEU A 103 -11.13 -9.60 -2.18
CA LEU A 103 -12.40 -10.15 -1.71
C LEU A 103 -13.46 -10.03 -2.81
N GLN A 104 -14.19 -11.11 -3.08
CA GLN A 104 -15.29 -11.11 -4.06
C GLN A 104 -16.40 -10.13 -3.71
N SER A 105 -16.56 -9.80 -2.44
CA SER A 105 -17.52 -8.81 -1.96
C SER A 105 -17.13 -7.36 -2.25
N HIS A 106 -15.88 -7.11 -2.71
CA HIS A 106 -15.44 -5.76 -3.04
C HIS A 106 -16.07 -5.27 -4.35
N PRO A 107 -16.66 -4.07 -4.43
CA PRO A 107 -17.40 -3.60 -5.62
C PRO A 107 -16.56 -3.50 -6.89
N HIS A 108 -15.24 -3.41 -6.76
CA HIS A 108 -14.29 -3.34 -7.89
C HIS A 108 -13.44 -4.60 -8.05
N HIS A 109 -13.87 -5.74 -7.49
CA HIS A 109 -13.13 -7.00 -7.60
C HIS A 109 -12.92 -7.42 -9.05
N ASP A 110 -13.96 -7.40 -9.87
CA ASP A 110 -13.91 -7.86 -11.26
C ASP A 110 -13.01 -6.98 -12.13
N ILE A 111 -13.04 -5.65 -11.93
CA ILE A 111 -12.12 -4.73 -12.61
C ILE A 111 -10.67 -5.01 -12.19
N ALA A 112 -10.43 -5.19 -10.90
CA ALA A 112 -9.10 -5.52 -10.39
C ALA A 112 -8.60 -6.85 -10.97
N LYS A 113 -9.45 -7.88 -10.99
CA LYS A 113 -9.14 -9.19 -11.58
C LYS A 113 -8.81 -9.12 -13.07
N ALA A 114 -9.46 -8.24 -13.81
CA ALA A 114 -9.20 -8.06 -15.25
C ALA A 114 -7.89 -7.32 -15.52
N GLN A 115 -7.45 -6.43 -14.62
CA GLN A 115 -6.32 -5.53 -14.85
C GLN A 115 -5.04 -5.91 -14.09
N GLN A 116 -5.13 -6.79 -13.10
CA GLN A 116 -4.07 -7.07 -12.15
C GLN A 116 -3.82 -8.57 -12.00
N SER A 117 -2.57 -8.95 -11.79
CA SER A 117 -2.18 -10.34 -11.49
C SER A 117 -2.19 -10.65 -9.98
N GLY A 118 -2.56 -9.70 -9.14
CA GLY A 118 -2.69 -9.80 -7.70
C GLY A 118 -3.19 -8.48 -7.12
N TYR A 119 -3.68 -8.49 -5.88
CA TYR A 119 -4.46 -7.39 -5.32
C TYR A 119 -3.67 -6.48 -4.37
N GLY A 120 -2.34 -6.72 -4.25
CA GLY A 120 -1.43 -5.93 -3.41
C GLY A 120 -1.50 -6.29 -1.93
N GLY A 121 -0.69 -5.56 -1.14
CA GLY A 121 -0.51 -5.80 0.29
C GLY A 121 -1.21 -4.78 1.20
N ILE A 122 -2.15 -3.98 0.71
CA ILE A 122 -2.87 -3.00 1.53
C ILE A 122 -4.26 -3.51 1.85
N VAL A 123 -4.55 -3.68 3.13
CA VAL A 123 -5.87 -4.02 3.66
C VAL A 123 -6.35 -2.88 4.54
N SER A 124 -7.55 -2.39 4.30
CA SER A 124 -8.21 -1.42 5.18
C SER A 124 -9.49 -2.03 5.74
N PHE A 125 -9.84 -1.65 6.95
CA PHE A 125 -11.08 -2.11 7.56
C PHE A 125 -11.66 -1.05 8.49
N GLU A 126 -12.98 -1.05 8.60
CA GLU A 126 -13.73 -0.22 9.53
C GLU A 126 -14.06 -1.04 10.77
N VAL A 127 -13.76 -0.50 11.94
CA VAL A 127 -14.12 -1.13 13.21
C VAL A 127 -15.54 -0.75 13.62
N LYS A 128 -16.21 -1.61 14.37
CA LYS A 128 -17.47 -1.24 15.02
C LYS A 128 -17.18 -0.25 16.14
N GLY A 129 -17.87 0.87 16.13
CA GLY A 129 -17.64 2.00 17.04
C GLY A 129 -17.04 3.17 16.27
N GLY A 130 -16.06 3.83 16.84
CA GLY A 130 -15.47 5.05 16.28
C GLY A 130 -13.96 5.10 16.40
N LYS A 131 -13.43 6.32 16.45
CA LYS A 131 -12.00 6.60 16.59
C LYS A 131 -11.36 5.89 17.80
N LYS A 132 -12.06 5.82 18.93
CA LYS A 132 -11.55 5.21 20.17
C LYS A 132 -11.26 3.71 19.96
N GLU A 133 -12.17 3.01 19.30
CA GLU A 133 -12.04 1.58 19.03
C GLU A 133 -10.94 1.33 17.99
N ALA A 134 -10.81 2.17 16.97
CA ALA A 134 -9.71 2.12 16.01
C ALA A 134 -8.35 2.27 16.71
N PHE A 135 -8.21 3.27 17.58
CA PHE A 135 -6.98 3.47 18.35
C PHE A 135 -6.71 2.33 19.34
N ARG A 136 -7.74 1.70 19.93
CA ARG A 136 -7.56 0.54 20.81
C ARG A 136 -6.87 -0.60 20.07
N ILE A 137 -7.28 -0.89 18.83
CA ILE A 137 -6.62 -1.92 18.00
C ILE A 137 -5.19 -1.53 17.68
N ILE A 138 -4.98 -0.30 17.17
CA ILE A 138 -3.66 0.17 16.75
C ILE A 138 -2.68 0.16 17.92
N ASN A 139 -3.08 0.67 19.08
CA ASN A 139 -2.21 0.75 20.26
C ASN A 139 -1.94 -0.59 20.94
N ASN A 140 -2.72 -1.63 20.62
CA ASN A 140 -2.51 -2.98 21.16
C ASN A 140 -1.47 -3.78 20.38
N THR A 141 -1.11 -3.35 19.16
CA THR A 141 -0.10 -4.04 18.37
C THR A 141 1.29 -3.95 19.01
N LYS A 142 2.05 -5.03 18.93
CA LYS A 142 3.41 -5.17 19.48
C LYS A 142 4.45 -5.40 18.40
N MET A 143 4.10 -6.18 17.38
CA MET A 143 4.95 -6.51 16.25
C MET A 143 4.70 -5.54 15.08
N ILE A 144 3.44 -5.26 14.77
CA ILE A 144 3.07 -4.37 13.67
C ILE A 144 3.45 -2.94 14.01
N SER A 145 4.30 -2.33 13.20
CA SER A 145 4.81 -0.97 13.45
C SER A 145 3.74 0.10 13.18
N ILE A 146 3.55 1.02 14.13
CA ILE A 146 2.63 2.16 13.96
C ILE A 146 3.34 3.24 13.14
N THR A 147 2.98 3.39 11.89
CA THR A 147 3.53 4.41 10.98
C THR A 147 2.62 4.70 9.81
N ALA A 148 2.67 5.92 9.29
CA ALA A 148 1.93 6.34 8.10
C ALA A 148 2.53 5.80 6.78
N ASN A 149 3.73 5.21 6.79
CA ASN A 149 4.36 4.62 5.61
C ASN A 149 3.66 3.33 5.17
N LEU A 150 4.04 2.80 4.03
CA LEU A 150 3.52 1.55 3.47
C LEU A 150 4.53 0.90 2.52
N GLY A 151 4.33 -0.37 2.22
CA GLY A 151 5.12 -1.09 1.21
C GLY A 151 6.48 -1.57 1.71
N ASP A 152 6.64 -1.70 3.02
CA ASP A 152 7.81 -2.30 3.66
C ASP A 152 7.63 -3.83 3.76
N THR A 153 8.73 -4.56 3.94
CA THR A 153 8.72 -5.98 4.32
C THR A 153 8.09 -6.20 5.69
N LYS A 154 8.10 -5.18 6.55
CA LYS A 154 7.41 -5.18 7.85
C LYS A 154 5.97 -4.75 7.70
N SER A 155 5.09 -5.38 8.46
CA SER A 155 3.71 -4.94 8.60
C SER A 155 3.64 -3.58 9.30
N THR A 156 2.82 -2.70 8.76
CA THR A 156 2.58 -1.38 9.36
C THR A 156 1.09 -1.09 9.48
N ILE A 157 0.71 -0.38 10.54
CA ILE A 157 -0.67 -0.01 10.82
C ILE A 157 -0.80 1.49 11.04
N THR A 158 -1.91 2.08 10.62
CA THR A 158 -2.17 3.50 10.81
C THR A 158 -3.67 3.80 10.88
N HIS A 159 -4.00 4.96 11.48
CA HIS A 159 -5.32 5.57 11.43
C HIS A 159 -5.32 6.69 10.36
N PRO A 160 -5.86 6.46 9.15
CA PRO A 160 -5.74 7.42 8.04
C PRO A 160 -6.26 8.82 8.35
N ALA A 161 -7.40 8.92 9.06
CA ALA A 161 -8.05 10.21 9.35
C ALA A 161 -7.18 11.16 10.19
N THR A 162 -6.30 10.64 11.07
CA THR A 162 -5.43 11.48 11.92
C THR A 162 -3.98 11.51 11.49
N THR A 163 -3.60 10.80 10.43
CA THR A 163 -2.23 10.73 9.92
C THR A 163 -2.14 11.21 8.47
N THR A 164 -2.35 10.31 7.52
CA THR A 164 -2.16 10.59 6.09
C THR A 164 -3.18 11.57 5.51
N HIS A 165 -4.35 11.73 6.13
CA HIS A 165 -5.44 12.59 5.69
C HIS A 165 -5.87 13.62 6.74
N ASN A 166 -4.98 13.93 7.70
CA ASN A 166 -5.28 14.88 8.77
C ASN A 166 -5.43 16.35 8.30
N ARG A 167 -4.94 16.66 7.10
CA ARG A 167 -5.08 17.99 6.48
C ARG A 167 -6.44 18.20 5.80
N LEU A 168 -7.19 17.13 5.57
CA LEU A 168 -8.53 17.21 5.00
C LEU A 168 -9.53 17.58 6.09
N THR A 169 -10.51 18.39 5.72
CA THR A 169 -11.70 18.64 6.54
C THR A 169 -12.50 17.34 6.72
N GLU A 170 -13.41 17.32 7.68
CA GLU A 170 -14.27 16.16 7.91
C GLU A 170 -15.12 15.81 6.67
N ASP A 171 -15.66 16.83 5.99
CA ASP A 171 -16.43 16.65 4.77
C ASP A 171 -15.60 16.08 3.61
N GLU A 172 -14.36 16.54 3.44
CA GLU A 172 -13.44 16.01 2.43
C GLU A 172 -13.06 14.56 2.73
N ARG A 173 -12.80 14.22 4.01
CA ARG A 173 -12.55 12.84 4.42
C ARG A 173 -13.77 11.95 4.14
N ARG A 174 -14.97 12.42 4.45
CA ARG A 174 -16.22 11.71 4.18
C ARG A 174 -16.42 11.44 2.69
N LYS A 175 -16.18 12.44 1.84
CA LYS A 175 -16.23 12.29 0.37
C LYS A 175 -15.19 11.31 -0.15
N SER A 176 -14.07 11.18 0.55
CA SER A 176 -12.98 10.24 0.23
C SER A 176 -13.15 8.85 0.89
N ASN A 177 -14.28 8.59 1.54
CA ASN A 177 -14.56 7.36 2.31
C ASN A 177 -13.53 7.09 3.42
N ILE A 178 -13.03 8.15 4.05
CA ILE A 178 -12.09 8.05 5.18
C ILE A 178 -12.83 8.41 6.47
N SER A 179 -13.40 7.39 7.08
CA SER A 179 -14.13 7.49 8.34
C SER A 179 -13.19 7.47 9.55
N ASP A 180 -13.68 7.95 10.71
CA ASP A 180 -12.94 7.96 11.96
C ASP A 180 -12.75 6.56 12.58
N ASN A 181 -13.42 5.54 12.07
CA ASN A 181 -13.25 4.14 12.47
C ASN A 181 -12.42 3.32 11.47
N LEU A 182 -11.82 3.97 10.46
CA LEU A 182 -11.01 3.30 9.44
C LEU A 182 -9.59 3.04 9.95
N VAL A 183 -9.14 1.80 9.81
CA VAL A 183 -7.77 1.36 10.05
C VAL A 183 -7.17 0.86 8.73
N ARG A 184 -5.91 1.19 8.45
CA ARG A 184 -5.17 0.68 7.28
C ARG A 184 -3.96 -0.11 7.74
N ILE A 185 -3.80 -1.30 7.17
CA ILE A 185 -2.61 -2.14 7.33
C ILE A 185 -1.90 -2.25 5.98
N SER A 186 -0.60 -2.00 5.97
CA SER A 186 0.30 -2.46 4.92
C SER A 186 0.87 -3.78 5.39
N VAL A 187 0.39 -4.86 4.82
CA VAL A 187 0.72 -6.23 5.22
C VAL A 187 2.14 -6.56 4.77
N GLY A 188 2.98 -6.99 5.68
CA GLY A 188 4.38 -7.35 5.46
C GLY A 188 4.58 -8.81 5.04
N LEU A 189 5.80 -9.27 5.25
CA LEU A 189 6.28 -10.62 4.88
C LEU A 189 6.43 -11.55 6.09
N GLU A 190 6.02 -11.11 7.28
CA GLU A 190 6.00 -11.91 8.49
C GLU A 190 5.05 -13.11 8.32
N ASP A 191 5.13 -14.10 9.19
CA ASP A 191 4.16 -15.18 9.21
C ASP A 191 2.75 -14.60 9.44
N ILE A 192 1.81 -15.03 8.63
CA ILE A 192 0.44 -14.52 8.71
C ILE A 192 -0.23 -14.83 10.05
N ALA A 193 0.14 -15.93 10.71
CA ALA A 193 -0.40 -16.27 12.02
C ALA A 193 0.06 -15.25 13.08
N ASP A 194 1.29 -14.74 12.98
CA ASP A 194 1.82 -13.72 13.87
C ASP A 194 1.15 -12.37 13.64
N ILE A 195 0.94 -11.97 12.36
CA ILE A 195 0.19 -10.75 12.01
C ILE A 195 -1.23 -10.81 12.60
N ILE A 196 -1.91 -11.95 12.43
CA ILE A 196 -3.26 -12.17 12.97
C ILE A 196 -3.24 -12.17 14.49
N ALA A 197 -2.26 -12.79 15.12
CA ALA A 197 -2.15 -12.84 16.57
C ALA A 197 -1.98 -11.44 17.18
N ASP A 198 -1.21 -10.57 16.52
CA ASP A 198 -0.96 -9.19 16.96
C ASP A 198 -2.19 -8.27 16.86
N LEU A 199 -3.17 -8.65 16.02
CA LEU A 199 -4.45 -7.93 15.85
C LEU A 199 -5.60 -8.45 16.71
N LYS A 200 -5.41 -9.54 17.47
CA LYS A 200 -6.42 -10.03 18.41
C LYS A 200 -6.54 -9.08 19.59
N VAL A 201 -7.76 -8.60 19.82
CA VAL A 201 -8.11 -7.62 20.87
C VAL A 201 -8.84 -8.30 22.01
#